data_15be33e02200ec6b3fcb5eb059dd68f8
#
_entry.id   15be33e02200ec6b3fcb5eb059dd68f8
#
_cell.length_a   1.000
_cell.length_b   1.000
_cell.length_c   1.000
_cell.angle_alpha   90.00
_cell.angle_beta   90.00
_cell.angle_gamma   90.00
#
_symmetry.space_group_name_H-M   'P 1'
#
loop_
_entity.id
_entity.type
_entity.pdbx_description
1 polymer ?
#
loop_
_entity_poly.entity_id
_entity_poly.type
_entity_poly.pdbx_seq_one_letter_code
_entity_poly.pdbx_strand_id
1 'polypeptide(L)'
;LTVKEIEKKGYRNLKDIKGSLKAGDKVYAVCMGKSIAMFQIGKEPLEKGMNILGAHIDSPRIDVKQNPLYENENLAYLDTHYYGGIKKYQWVTLPLALHGVIVKTDGTVQKVNIGEKEDDPVFVVTDLLIHLAGKQMEKKASAVIEGEKLDLLIGSRPLEKEEGLDEDEKDAVKANVMKILTDYYNMEEEDFLSAELEIVPAGKARDCGLDRSMILAYGQDDRVCAFTSLFAMLDVEDVERTSCCILVDKEEIGSVGATGMHAHFLENTVAEVINSQGEYSELKLRRALKNSKMLSADVNAGYDPLYAEAFEKRSAAFFGRGLVFNKFTGARGKSGSNDANAEYLAEVFRA
;
A
#
# COMPACT_ATOMS: atom_id res chain seq x y z
N LEU A 1 10.29 -3.07 6.33
CA LEU A 1 10.07 -3.11 7.78
C LEU A 1 9.71 -4.53 8.23
N THR A 2 8.65 -5.12 7.68
CA THR A 2 8.16 -6.47 8.06
C THR A 2 9.26 -7.52 8.07
N VAL A 3 10.04 -7.66 7.00
CA VAL A 3 11.14 -8.63 6.93
C VAL A 3 12.11 -8.49 8.10
N LYS A 4 12.51 -7.24 8.43
CA LYS A 4 13.42 -7.00 9.57
C LYS A 4 12.83 -7.46 10.92
N GLU A 5 11.54 -7.30 11.12
CA GLU A 5 10.89 -7.71 12.39
C GLU A 5 10.72 -9.22 12.48
N ILE A 6 10.31 -9.88 11.40
CA ILE A 6 10.11 -11.33 11.40
C ILE A 6 11.44 -12.10 11.51
N GLU A 7 12.51 -11.63 10.87
CA GLU A 7 13.85 -12.24 10.97
C GLU A 7 14.39 -12.20 12.39
N LYS A 8 14.14 -11.13 13.17
CA LYS A 8 14.46 -11.08 14.60
C LYS A 8 13.74 -12.15 15.44
N LYS A 9 12.61 -12.64 14.96
CA LYS A 9 11.79 -13.69 15.57
C LYS A 9 12.04 -15.08 14.98
N GLY A 10 13.13 -15.23 14.22
CA GLY A 10 13.60 -16.52 13.70
C GLY A 10 12.95 -16.96 12.39
N TYR A 11 12.22 -16.11 11.70
CA TYR A 11 11.73 -16.41 10.36
C TYR A 11 12.88 -16.41 9.35
N ARG A 12 12.88 -17.38 8.44
CA ARG A 12 13.88 -17.55 7.39
C ARG A 12 13.22 -17.49 6.03
N ASN A 13 13.90 -16.92 5.04
CA ASN A 13 13.39 -16.93 3.67
C ASN A 13 13.24 -18.37 3.19
N LEU A 14 12.08 -18.72 2.64
CA LEU A 14 11.78 -20.07 2.17
C LEU A 14 12.77 -20.54 1.08
N LYS A 15 13.30 -19.62 0.26
CA LYS A 15 14.32 -19.91 -0.75
C LYS A 15 15.65 -20.39 -0.18
N ASP A 16 15.94 -20.05 1.08
CA ASP A 16 17.21 -20.39 1.72
C ASP A 16 17.13 -21.68 2.55
N ILE A 17 15.95 -22.31 2.62
CA ILE A 17 15.75 -23.54 3.38
C ILE A 17 16.42 -24.71 2.70
N LYS A 18 17.36 -25.32 3.44
CA LYS A 18 18.03 -26.57 3.06
C LYS A 18 17.52 -27.70 3.96
N GLY A 19 16.73 -28.60 3.41
CA GLY A 19 16.15 -29.73 4.16
C GLY A 19 14.66 -29.61 4.41
N SER A 20 14.11 -30.53 5.18
CA SER A 20 12.66 -30.62 5.40
C SER A 20 12.21 -29.68 6.51
N LEU A 21 11.12 -28.97 6.28
CA LEU A 21 10.41 -28.17 7.28
C LEU A 21 9.70 -29.06 8.30
N LYS A 22 9.78 -28.68 9.57
CA LYS A 22 9.18 -29.40 10.71
C LYS A 22 8.27 -28.46 11.51
N ALA A 23 7.41 -29.04 12.34
CA ALA A 23 6.61 -28.28 13.29
C ALA A 23 7.48 -27.31 14.11
N GLY A 24 7.04 -26.07 14.22
CA GLY A 24 7.77 -24.99 14.87
C GLY A 24 8.68 -24.16 13.96
N ASP A 25 9.00 -24.62 12.74
CA ASP A 25 9.78 -23.85 11.78
C ASP A 25 9.01 -22.61 11.33
N LYS A 26 9.75 -21.50 11.17
CA LYS A 26 9.22 -20.19 10.76
C LYS A 26 9.83 -19.79 9.43
N VAL A 27 8.99 -19.60 8.42
CA VAL A 27 9.46 -19.25 7.06
C VAL A 27 8.63 -18.16 6.44
N TYR A 28 9.20 -17.46 5.46
CA TYR A 28 8.51 -16.44 4.70
C TYR A 28 8.91 -16.44 3.23
N ALA A 29 8.06 -15.91 2.37
CA ALA A 29 8.36 -15.58 0.99
C ALA A 29 7.91 -14.15 0.68
N VAL A 30 8.64 -13.47 -0.20
CA VAL A 30 8.35 -12.09 -0.65
C VAL A 30 8.10 -12.08 -2.15
N CYS A 31 7.06 -11.39 -2.58
CA CYS A 31 6.74 -11.14 -3.98
C CYS A 31 7.13 -9.71 -4.35
N MET A 32 8.14 -9.55 -5.22
CA MET A 32 8.56 -8.27 -5.81
C MET A 32 8.80 -7.12 -4.81
N GLY A 33 9.12 -7.44 -3.53
CA GLY A 33 9.30 -6.45 -2.47
C GLY A 33 8.00 -5.79 -1.98
N LYS A 34 6.83 -6.20 -2.47
CA LYS A 34 5.52 -5.59 -2.22
C LYS A 34 4.57 -6.45 -1.40
N SER A 35 4.56 -7.77 -1.61
CA SER A 35 3.72 -8.68 -0.83
C SER A 35 4.56 -9.71 -0.10
N ILE A 36 4.07 -10.19 1.05
CA ILE A 36 4.78 -11.17 1.87
C ILE A 36 3.80 -12.20 2.44
N ALA A 37 4.18 -13.48 2.41
CA ALA A 37 3.50 -14.56 3.10
C ALA A 37 4.46 -15.16 4.14
N MET A 38 3.99 -15.31 5.38
CA MET A 38 4.75 -15.82 6.52
C MET A 38 4.05 -17.04 7.08
N PHE A 39 4.81 -18.07 7.45
CA PHE A 39 4.28 -19.32 7.99
C PHE A 39 5.03 -19.71 9.25
N GLN A 40 4.27 -20.17 10.25
CA GLN A 40 4.76 -20.96 11.36
C GLN A 40 4.17 -22.36 11.23
N ILE A 41 5.01 -23.33 10.99
CA ILE A 41 4.60 -24.70 10.70
C ILE A 41 4.01 -25.33 11.94
N GLY A 42 2.77 -25.84 11.80
CA GLY A 42 2.05 -26.51 12.87
C GLY A 42 2.43 -27.98 13.04
N LYS A 43 1.89 -28.61 14.09
CA LYS A 43 2.03 -30.04 14.36
C LYS A 43 1.15 -30.90 13.44
N GLU A 44 -0.02 -30.37 13.03
CA GLU A 44 -0.91 -31.04 12.11
C GLU A 44 -0.39 -30.96 10.67
N PRO A 45 -0.68 -31.99 9.83
CA PRO A 45 -0.38 -31.92 8.40
C PRO A 45 -1.06 -30.73 7.74
N LEU A 46 -0.37 -30.07 6.80
CA LEU A 46 -0.86 -28.85 6.13
C LEU A 46 -2.21 -29.08 5.40
N GLU A 47 -2.49 -30.30 4.96
CA GLU A 47 -3.78 -30.71 4.38
C GLU A 47 -5.00 -30.50 5.29
N LYS A 48 -4.79 -30.37 6.61
CA LYS A 48 -5.83 -29.98 7.57
C LYS A 48 -6.21 -28.50 7.45
N GLY A 49 -5.41 -27.73 6.71
CA GLY A 49 -5.58 -26.30 6.47
C GLY A 49 -4.77 -25.44 7.43
N MET A 50 -4.76 -24.16 7.16
CA MET A 50 -4.05 -23.14 7.91
C MET A 50 -5.03 -22.22 8.63
N ASN A 51 -4.55 -21.53 9.67
CA ASN A 51 -5.18 -20.32 10.20
C ASN A 51 -4.48 -19.13 9.56
N ILE A 52 -5.20 -18.32 8.81
CA ILE A 52 -4.65 -17.24 8.00
C ILE A 52 -5.12 -15.89 8.52
N LEU A 53 -4.19 -14.98 8.74
CA LEU A 53 -4.44 -13.55 8.89
C LEU A 53 -4.07 -12.85 7.58
N GLY A 54 -4.96 -12.07 7.00
CA GLY A 54 -4.72 -11.35 5.76
C GLY A 54 -5.08 -9.88 5.90
N ALA A 55 -4.23 -9.00 5.35
CA ALA A 55 -4.46 -7.57 5.28
C ALA A 55 -3.75 -7.00 4.05
N HIS A 56 -4.12 -5.78 3.62
CA HIS A 56 -3.40 -5.11 2.55
C HIS A 56 -2.42 -4.07 3.09
N ILE A 57 -1.50 -3.62 2.24
CA ILE A 57 -0.43 -2.69 2.61
C ILE A 57 -0.30 -1.51 1.66
N ASP A 58 -1.05 -1.50 0.57
CA ASP A 58 -1.19 -0.34 -0.30
C ASP A 58 -2.24 0.64 0.26
N SER A 59 -2.23 1.85 -0.24
CA SER A 59 -3.19 2.91 0.13
C SER A 59 -3.49 3.76 -1.10
N PRO A 60 -4.66 4.41 -1.18
CA PRO A 60 -4.97 5.33 -2.26
C PRO A 60 -3.94 6.44 -2.35
N ARG A 61 -3.48 6.75 -3.57
CA ARG A 61 -2.40 7.69 -3.81
C ARG A 61 -2.44 8.29 -5.22
N ILE A 62 -1.39 8.99 -5.59
CA ILE A 62 -1.16 9.46 -6.97
C ILE A 62 0.13 8.79 -7.47
N ASP A 63 0.09 8.18 -8.65
CA ASP A 63 1.25 7.57 -9.30
C ASP A 63 1.79 8.47 -10.41
N VAL A 64 3.11 8.50 -10.56
CA VAL A 64 3.79 9.21 -11.65
C VAL A 64 3.69 8.38 -12.94
N LYS A 65 3.34 9.02 -14.06
CA LYS A 65 3.29 8.37 -15.37
C LYS A 65 4.70 8.07 -15.92
N GLN A 66 4.78 7.30 -16.99
CA GLN A 66 6.06 6.83 -17.57
C GLN A 66 6.84 7.89 -18.36
N ASN A 67 6.21 8.96 -18.84
CA ASN A 67 6.85 10.12 -19.48
C ASN A 67 6.33 11.40 -18.81
N PRO A 68 6.68 11.64 -17.52
CA PRO A 68 5.92 12.56 -16.72
C PRO A 68 6.44 13.99 -16.77
N LEU A 69 7.73 14.18 -17.05
CA LEU A 69 8.41 15.46 -16.84
C LEU A 69 8.13 16.42 -18.00
N TYR A 70 7.50 17.53 -17.71
CA TYR A 70 7.26 18.60 -18.67
C TYR A 70 7.38 19.98 -18.03
N GLU A 71 7.59 20.98 -18.86
CA GLU A 71 7.59 22.39 -18.48
C GLU A 71 6.44 23.11 -19.18
N ASN A 72 5.77 24.01 -18.45
CA ASN A 72 4.80 24.92 -19.00
C ASN A 72 4.89 26.27 -18.27
N GLU A 73 5.07 27.38 -19.02
CA GLU A 73 5.14 28.75 -18.51
C GLU A 73 6.16 28.87 -17.33
N ASN A 74 7.36 28.34 -17.51
CA ASN A 74 8.47 28.33 -16.54
C ASN A 74 8.14 27.58 -15.23
N LEU A 75 7.24 26.62 -15.26
CA LEU A 75 6.96 25.70 -14.15
C LEU A 75 7.17 24.27 -14.62
N ALA A 76 7.93 23.49 -13.86
CA ALA A 76 8.15 22.07 -14.15
C ALA A 76 7.19 21.21 -13.34
N TYR A 77 6.61 20.23 -14.01
CA TYR A 77 5.61 19.32 -13.46
C TYR A 77 5.96 17.86 -13.73
N LEU A 78 5.44 16.97 -12.88
CA LEU A 78 5.28 15.54 -13.19
C LEU A 78 3.81 15.26 -13.51
N ASP A 79 3.54 14.73 -14.70
CA ASP A 79 2.24 14.20 -15.11
C ASP A 79 1.91 12.93 -14.31
N THR A 80 0.67 12.82 -13.84
CA THR A 80 0.28 11.83 -12.84
C THR A 80 -1.01 11.12 -13.18
N HIS A 81 -1.26 10.02 -12.46
CA HIS A 81 -2.55 9.34 -12.44
C HIS A 81 -2.90 8.90 -11.02
N TYR A 82 -4.16 9.05 -10.60
CA TYR A 82 -4.57 8.60 -9.27
C TYR A 82 -4.76 7.09 -9.21
N TYR A 83 -4.47 6.53 -8.04
CA TYR A 83 -4.53 5.12 -7.71
C TYR A 83 -5.54 4.89 -6.60
N GLY A 84 -6.51 3.98 -6.81
CA GLY A 84 -7.59 3.71 -5.85
C GLY A 84 -8.66 4.81 -5.79
N GLY A 85 -9.48 4.77 -4.77
CA GLY A 85 -10.61 5.68 -4.57
C GLY A 85 -10.22 6.93 -3.79
N ILE A 86 -10.00 8.07 -4.45
CA ILE A 86 -9.68 9.33 -3.79
C ILE A 86 -10.75 10.40 -4.00
N LYS A 87 -10.93 11.26 -3.00
CA LYS A 87 -11.59 12.55 -3.16
C LYS A 87 -10.54 13.56 -3.65
N LYS A 88 -10.45 13.77 -4.97
CA LYS A 88 -9.37 14.55 -5.61
C LYS A 88 -9.16 15.93 -5.00
N TYR A 89 -10.22 16.59 -4.53
CA TYR A 89 -10.13 17.90 -3.87
C TYR A 89 -9.41 17.88 -2.50
N GLN A 90 -9.17 16.71 -1.92
CA GLN A 90 -8.38 16.58 -0.69
C GLN A 90 -6.86 16.50 -0.97
N TRP A 91 -6.46 16.38 -2.23
CA TRP A 91 -5.06 16.18 -2.63
C TRP A 91 -4.38 17.45 -3.14
N VAL A 92 -5.15 18.52 -3.35
CA VAL A 92 -4.61 19.81 -3.75
C VAL A 92 -4.16 20.64 -2.54
N THR A 93 -3.17 21.49 -2.70
CA THR A 93 -2.61 22.40 -1.67
C THR A 93 -2.04 21.70 -0.41
N LEU A 94 -1.81 20.40 -0.48
CA LEU A 94 -1.13 19.65 0.57
C LEU A 94 0.37 19.57 0.28
N PRO A 95 1.24 19.58 1.31
CA PRO A 95 2.61 19.14 1.12
C PRO A 95 2.62 17.63 0.78
N LEU A 96 3.29 17.29 -0.30
CA LEU A 96 3.38 15.94 -0.84
C LEU A 96 4.83 15.47 -0.89
N ALA A 97 5.02 14.16 -0.71
CA ALA A 97 6.29 13.46 -0.78
C ALA A 97 6.28 12.50 -1.98
N LEU A 98 7.47 12.20 -2.51
CA LEU A 98 7.70 11.28 -3.61
C LEU A 98 8.46 10.05 -3.10
N HIS A 99 7.87 8.88 -3.28
CA HIS A 99 8.42 7.59 -2.88
C HIS A 99 8.49 6.63 -4.05
N GLY A 100 9.36 5.65 -3.97
CA GLY A 100 9.34 4.54 -4.92
C GLY A 100 10.69 3.97 -5.26
N VAL A 101 10.75 3.37 -6.44
CA VAL A 101 11.95 2.74 -6.98
C VAL A 101 12.09 3.03 -8.47
N ILE A 102 13.32 3.06 -8.91
CA ILE A 102 13.72 3.07 -10.31
C ILE A 102 14.55 1.83 -10.55
N VAL A 103 14.33 1.15 -11.65
CA VAL A 103 15.16 0.02 -12.06
C VAL A 103 15.95 0.44 -13.27
N LYS A 104 17.26 0.62 -13.10
CA LYS A 104 18.20 1.02 -14.17
C LYS A 104 18.38 -0.09 -15.20
N THR A 105 18.87 0.26 -16.40
CA THR A 105 19.11 -0.70 -17.48
C THR A 105 20.12 -1.81 -17.14
N ASP A 106 21.01 -1.57 -16.18
CA ASP A 106 21.95 -2.56 -15.64
C ASP A 106 21.33 -3.46 -14.54
N GLY A 107 20.04 -3.26 -14.22
CA GLY A 107 19.32 -3.99 -13.17
C GLY A 107 19.49 -3.39 -11.76
N THR A 108 20.24 -2.31 -11.59
CA THR A 108 20.37 -1.62 -10.31
C THR A 108 19.04 -1.02 -9.89
N VAL A 109 18.64 -1.27 -8.64
CA VAL A 109 17.42 -0.70 -8.04
C VAL A 109 17.78 0.52 -7.19
N GLN A 110 17.36 1.68 -7.67
CA GLN A 110 17.49 2.96 -6.97
C GLN A 110 16.21 3.25 -6.19
N LYS A 111 16.33 3.49 -4.87
CA LYS A 111 15.19 3.95 -4.05
C LYS A 111 15.08 5.47 -4.09
N VAL A 112 13.88 5.95 -4.27
CA VAL A 112 13.50 7.37 -4.19
C VAL A 112 12.68 7.58 -2.94
N ASN A 113 13.06 8.59 -2.14
CA ASN A 113 12.30 9.00 -0.95
C ASN A 113 12.62 10.47 -0.70
N ILE A 114 11.72 11.36 -1.09
CA ILE A 114 11.87 12.83 -1.03
C ILE A 114 10.63 13.42 -0.36
N GLY A 115 10.80 14.25 0.66
CA GLY A 115 9.71 14.95 1.33
C GLY A 115 9.39 14.48 2.75
N GLU A 116 10.14 13.51 3.28
CA GLU A 116 9.90 12.96 4.62
C GLU A 116 10.77 13.54 5.73
N LYS A 117 11.97 14.02 5.40
CA LYS A 117 12.86 14.65 6.35
C LYS A 117 12.56 16.16 6.46
N GLU A 118 12.94 16.77 7.56
CA GLU A 118 12.71 18.20 7.79
C GLU A 118 13.44 19.10 6.78
N ASP A 119 14.55 18.65 6.25
CA ASP A 119 15.37 19.33 5.25
C ASP A 119 15.06 18.92 3.80
N ASP A 120 14.20 17.94 3.59
CA ASP A 120 13.74 17.58 2.26
C ASP A 120 12.79 18.65 1.69
N PRO A 121 12.84 18.94 0.38
CA PRO A 121 11.78 19.69 -0.28
C PRO A 121 10.47 18.86 -0.27
N VAL A 122 9.34 19.56 -0.22
CA VAL A 122 8.02 18.97 -0.46
C VAL A 122 7.46 19.47 -1.78
N PHE A 123 6.49 18.74 -2.32
CA PHE A 123 5.83 19.05 -3.58
C PHE A 123 4.36 19.44 -3.33
N VAL A 124 3.68 19.91 -4.37
CA VAL A 124 2.28 20.32 -4.27
C VAL A 124 1.55 20.13 -5.58
N VAL A 125 0.29 19.72 -5.51
CA VAL A 125 -0.68 19.92 -6.60
C VAL A 125 -1.36 21.25 -6.35
N THR A 126 -1.28 22.17 -7.31
CA THR A 126 -1.82 23.53 -7.17
C THR A 126 -3.34 23.55 -7.30
N ASP A 127 -3.97 24.55 -6.72
CA ASP A 127 -5.41 24.85 -6.92
C ASP A 127 -5.65 26.35 -7.09
N LEU A 128 -6.82 26.70 -7.56
CA LEU A 128 -7.21 28.10 -7.72
C LEU A 128 -7.50 28.76 -6.37
N LEU A 129 -7.02 29.98 -6.20
CA LEU A 129 -7.49 30.81 -5.08
C LEU A 129 -8.97 31.15 -5.25
N ILE A 130 -9.67 31.37 -4.14
CA ILE A 130 -11.12 31.56 -4.11
C ILE A 130 -11.62 32.66 -5.07
N HIS A 131 -10.84 33.74 -5.26
CA HIS A 131 -11.22 34.86 -6.12
C HIS A 131 -11.25 34.51 -7.63
N LEU A 132 -10.57 33.41 -8.04
CA LEU A 132 -10.54 32.91 -9.41
C LEU A 132 -11.40 31.65 -9.58
N ALA A 133 -11.87 31.04 -8.48
CA ALA A 133 -12.50 29.74 -8.46
C ALA A 133 -14.01 29.74 -8.79
N GLY A 134 -14.61 30.87 -9.19
CA GLY A 134 -16.07 30.97 -9.39
C GLY A 134 -16.67 29.83 -10.20
N LYS A 135 -16.15 29.60 -11.42
CA LYS A 135 -16.62 28.49 -12.27
C LYS A 135 -16.28 27.09 -11.72
N GLN A 136 -15.20 26.98 -10.98
CA GLN A 136 -14.80 25.72 -10.33
C GLN A 136 -15.78 25.35 -9.22
N MET A 137 -16.20 26.32 -8.41
CA MET A 137 -17.12 26.13 -7.28
C MET A 137 -18.55 25.77 -7.72
N GLU A 138 -18.94 26.05 -8.96
CA GLU A 138 -20.23 25.65 -9.54
C GLU A 138 -20.26 24.16 -9.95
N LYS A 139 -19.10 23.48 -10.00
CA LYS A 139 -19.02 22.07 -10.37
C LYS A 139 -19.47 21.17 -9.22
N LYS A 140 -19.92 19.95 -9.54
CA LYS A 140 -20.12 18.90 -8.53
C LYS A 140 -18.78 18.57 -7.87
N ALA A 141 -18.79 18.21 -6.59
CA ALA A 141 -17.57 17.87 -5.82
C ALA A 141 -16.72 16.79 -6.51
N SER A 142 -17.33 15.83 -7.19
CA SER A 142 -16.61 14.79 -7.96
C SER A 142 -15.85 15.32 -9.19
N ALA A 143 -16.19 16.53 -9.66
CA ALA A 143 -15.63 17.17 -10.85
C ALA A 143 -14.92 18.51 -10.54
N VAL A 144 -14.91 18.94 -9.28
CA VAL A 144 -14.27 20.22 -8.88
C VAL A 144 -12.78 20.21 -9.15
N ILE A 145 -12.13 19.08 -8.95
CA ILE A 145 -10.76 18.79 -9.38
C ILE A 145 -10.81 17.67 -10.41
N GLU A 146 -10.26 17.93 -11.57
CA GLU A 146 -10.17 16.96 -12.66
C GLU A 146 -8.96 16.02 -12.41
N GLY A 147 -9.09 14.72 -12.71
CA GLY A 147 -8.01 13.76 -12.49
C GLY A 147 -6.74 14.11 -13.26
N GLU A 148 -6.88 14.57 -14.49
CA GLU A 148 -5.78 14.99 -15.36
C GLU A 148 -5.15 16.35 -14.96
N LYS A 149 -5.55 16.93 -13.83
CA LYS A 149 -4.97 18.16 -13.25
C LYS A 149 -4.32 17.92 -11.88
N LEU A 150 -4.07 16.67 -11.54
CA LEU A 150 -3.35 16.29 -10.33
C LEU A 150 -1.83 16.29 -10.54
N ASP A 151 -1.33 17.07 -11.51
CA ASP A 151 0.09 17.14 -11.82
C ASP A 151 0.87 17.78 -10.69
N LEU A 152 2.00 17.17 -10.36
CA LEU A 152 2.83 17.58 -9.25
C LEU A 152 3.78 18.70 -9.68
N LEU A 153 3.65 19.88 -9.08
CA LEU A 153 4.60 20.97 -9.25
C LEU A 153 5.92 20.64 -8.54
N ILE A 154 7.03 20.62 -9.30
CA ILE A 154 8.34 20.17 -8.80
C ILE A 154 9.46 21.21 -8.98
N GLY A 155 9.25 22.29 -9.72
CA GLY A 155 10.26 23.31 -9.90
C GLY A 155 9.79 24.57 -10.62
N SER A 156 10.52 25.67 -10.43
CA SER A 156 10.26 26.96 -11.09
C SER A 156 11.54 27.77 -11.35
N ARG A 157 12.70 27.24 -10.99
CA ARG A 157 13.99 27.90 -11.21
C ARG A 157 14.61 27.40 -12.52
N PRO A 158 14.92 28.28 -13.48
CA PRO A 158 15.63 27.88 -14.68
C PRO A 158 17.07 27.45 -14.36
N LEU A 159 17.65 26.64 -15.20
CA LEU A 159 19.07 26.28 -15.15
C LEU A 159 19.90 27.58 -15.31
N GLU A 160 20.86 27.78 -14.41
CA GLU A 160 21.79 28.91 -14.52
C GLU A 160 22.68 28.71 -15.74
N LYS A 161 22.77 29.72 -16.58
CA LYS A 161 23.58 29.68 -17.81
C LYS A 161 25.07 29.76 -17.45
N GLU A 162 25.86 28.89 -18.01
CA GLU A 162 27.30 29.13 -18.10
C GLU A 162 27.55 30.25 -19.11
N GLU A 163 28.50 31.16 -18.82
CA GLU A 163 28.83 32.29 -19.69
C GLU A 163 29.18 31.76 -21.10
N GLY A 164 28.37 32.09 -22.10
CA GLY A 164 28.63 31.78 -23.51
C GLY A 164 27.62 30.87 -24.22
N LEU A 165 26.53 30.45 -23.59
CA LEU A 165 25.46 29.70 -24.23
C LEU A 165 24.31 30.62 -24.71
N ASP A 166 23.68 30.26 -25.86
CA ASP A 166 22.63 31.02 -26.53
C ASP A 166 21.37 31.27 -25.66
N GLU A 167 20.66 32.37 -25.95
CA GLU A 167 19.58 32.93 -25.11
C GLU A 167 18.29 32.10 -25.06
N ASP A 168 18.12 31.09 -25.89
CA ASP A 168 16.83 30.40 -26.09
C ASP A 168 16.89 28.89 -25.75
N GLU A 169 17.36 28.51 -24.55
CA GLU A 169 17.13 27.13 -24.12
C GLU A 169 15.66 26.96 -23.75
N LYS A 170 14.91 26.29 -24.63
CA LYS A 170 13.55 25.88 -24.38
C LYS A 170 13.54 24.89 -23.21
N ASP A 171 12.59 25.06 -22.28
CA ASP A 171 12.42 24.17 -21.12
C ASP A 171 13.59 24.26 -20.09
N ALA A 172 14.09 25.47 -19.81
CA ALA A 172 15.24 25.69 -18.90
C ALA A 172 14.94 25.29 -17.44
N VAL A 173 13.67 25.32 -16.99
CA VAL A 173 13.28 24.86 -15.67
C VAL A 173 13.28 23.34 -15.60
N LYS A 174 12.80 22.68 -16.65
CA LYS A 174 12.90 21.21 -16.80
C LYS A 174 14.36 20.77 -16.78
N ALA A 175 15.22 21.46 -17.50
CA ALA A 175 16.65 21.16 -17.54
C ALA A 175 17.30 21.26 -16.14
N ASN A 176 16.95 22.28 -15.35
CA ASN A 176 17.45 22.41 -13.97
C ASN A 176 16.91 21.30 -13.07
N VAL A 177 15.63 20.93 -13.18
CA VAL A 177 15.06 19.81 -12.43
C VAL A 177 15.77 18.50 -12.80
N MET A 178 16.01 18.24 -14.08
CA MET A 178 16.76 17.06 -14.50
C MET A 178 18.17 17.05 -13.95
N LYS A 179 18.86 18.20 -13.96
CA LYS A 179 20.19 18.30 -13.35
C LYS A 179 20.16 17.94 -11.86
N ILE A 180 19.16 18.44 -11.11
CA ILE A 180 18.98 18.09 -9.69
C ILE A 180 18.71 16.59 -9.52
N LEU A 181 17.85 15.99 -10.34
CA LEU A 181 17.54 14.57 -10.28
C LEU A 181 18.78 13.72 -10.58
N THR A 182 19.61 14.12 -11.55
CA THR A 182 20.86 13.45 -11.87
C THR A 182 21.88 13.60 -10.73
N ASP A 183 22.13 14.81 -10.27
CA ASP A 183 23.21 15.12 -9.31
C ASP A 183 22.94 14.52 -7.92
N TYR A 184 21.69 14.56 -7.43
CA TYR A 184 21.35 14.16 -6.06
C TYR A 184 20.67 12.79 -5.97
N TYR A 185 20.00 12.35 -7.03
CA TYR A 185 19.21 11.12 -7.02
C TYR A 185 19.68 10.10 -8.06
N ASN A 186 20.72 10.43 -8.82
CA ASN A 186 21.28 9.56 -9.87
C ASN A 186 20.20 9.06 -10.84
N MET A 187 19.32 9.98 -11.29
CA MET A 187 18.21 9.72 -12.20
C MET A 187 18.46 10.40 -13.55
N GLU A 188 18.21 9.66 -14.62
CA GLU A 188 18.09 10.18 -15.99
C GLU A 188 16.61 10.24 -16.40
N GLU A 189 16.27 10.99 -17.45
CA GLU A 189 14.87 11.12 -17.89
C GLU A 189 14.28 9.78 -18.32
N GLU A 190 15.06 8.94 -18.98
CA GLU A 190 14.67 7.60 -19.41
C GLU A 190 14.36 6.65 -18.24
N ASP A 191 14.88 6.92 -17.06
CA ASP A 191 14.63 6.10 -15.89
C ASP A 191 13.16 6.14 -15.44
N PHE A 192 12.41 7.18 -15.81
CA PHE A 192 10.98 7.24 -15.55
C PHE A 192 10.20 6.11 -16.23
N LEU A 193 10.68 5.56 -17.34
CA LEU A 193 10.03 4.44 -18.04
C LEU A 193 9.95 3.17 -17.21
N SER A 194 10.89 2.96 -16.31
CA SER A 194 10.98 1.79 -15.41
C SER A 194 10.74 2.16 -13.95
N ALA A 195 10.33 3.40 -13.68
CA ALA A 195 10.06 3.88 -12.33
C ALA A 195 8.67 3.45 -11.85
N GLU A 196 8.60 3.11 -10.58
CA GLU A 196 7.35 3.05 -9.82
C GLU A 196 7.44 4.14 -8.74
N LEU A 197 6.92 5.32 -9.05
CA LEU A 197 6.97 6.49 -8.17
C LEU A 197 5.56 6.88 -7.72
N GLU A 198 5.41 6.97 -6.42
CA GLU A 198 4.17 7.19 -5.69
C GLU A 198 4.23 8.54 -4.97
N ILE A 199 3.18 9.34 -5.10
CA ILE A 199 3.02 10.64 -4.46
C ILE A 199 2.02 10.48 -3.33
N VAL A 200 2.45 10.83 -2.12
CA VAL A 200 1.67 10.68 -0.88
C VAL A 200 1.73 11.95 -0.04
N PRO A 201 0.78 12.20 0.87
CA PRO A 201 0.89 13.29 1.82
C PRO A 201 2.17 13.22 2.63
N ALA A 202 2.96 14.31 2.63
CA ALA A 202 4.20 14.41 3.38
C ALA A 202 3.92 14.57 4.88
N GLY A 203 4.75 13.94 5.69
CA GLY A 203 4.73 14.12 7.13
C GLY A 203 4.46 12.86 7.94
N LYS A 204 4.80 12.95 9.21
CA LYS A 204 4.74 11.83 10.16
C LYS A 204 3.35 11.69 10.78
N ALA A 205 3.04 10.47 11.23
CA ALA A 205 1.92 10.22 12.13
C ALA A 205 2.01 11.12 13.38
N ARG A 206 0.88 11.63 13.85
CA ARG A 206 0.77 12.49 15.03
C ARG A 206 -0.35 12.04 15.95
N ASP A 207 -0.16 12.27 17.24
CA ASP A 207 -1.28 12.19 18.19
C ASP A 207 -2.36 13.18 17.80
N CYS A 208 -3.61 12.74 17.87
CA CYS A 208 -4.79 13.53 17.55
C CYS A 208 -5.70 13.66 18.78
N GLY A 209 -6.27 14.84 18.95
CA GLY A 209 -7.05 15.23 20.13
C GLY A 209 -6.16 15.80 21.24
N LEU A 210 -6.75 16.61 22.11
CA LEU A 210 -6.03 17.21 23.27
C LEU A 210 -5.56 16.13 24.25
N ASP A 211 -6.29 15.05 24.35
CA ASP A 211 -6.01 13.88 25.19
C ASP A 211 -5.09 12.85 24.53
N ARG A 212 -4.69 13.09 23.26
CA ARG A 212 -3.83 12.21 22.48
C ARG A 212 -4.34 10.78 22.33
N SER A 213 -5.67 10.59 22.36
CA SER A 213 -6.30 9.27 22.31
C SER A 213 -6.36 8.64 20.93
N MET A 214 -6.07 9.39 19.88
CA MET A 214 -6.11 8.93 18.49
C MET A 214 -4.77 9.21 17.78
N ILE A 215 -4.58 8.59 16.64
CA ILE A 215 -3.43 8.85 15.75
C ILE A 215 -3.97 9.32 14.41
N LEU A 216 -3.49 10.49 13.96
CA LEU A 216 -3.74 11.01 12.62
C LEU A 216 -2.54 10.69 11.73
N ALA A 217 -2.77 9.94 10.66
CA ALA A 217 -1.75 9.57 9.69
C ALA A 217 -2.38 9.21 8.34
N TYR A 218 -1.61 9.39 7.27
CA TYR A 218 -1.90 8.79 5.97
C TYR A 218 -1.61 7.28 6.02
N GLY A 219 -2.42 6.48 5.31
CA GLY A 219 -2.21 5.03 5.18
C GLY A 219 -2.58 4.24 6.42
N GLN A 220 -3.46 4.75 7.32
CA GLN A 220 -4.09 3.95 8.37
C GLN A 220 -4.88 2.79 7.80
N ASP A 221 -5.51 3.00 6.66
CA ASP A 221 -6.04 2.00 5.76
C ASP A 221 -4.90 1.50 4.85
N ASP A 222 -4.39 0.24 4.96
CA ASP A 222 -4.79 -0.72 6.01
C ASP A 222 -3.61 -1.12 6.92
N ARG A 223 -2.69 -0.19 7.19
CA ARG A 223 -1.52 -0.46 8.06
C ARG A 223 -1.92 -0.88 9.46
N VAL A 224 -3.07 -0.42 9.97
CA VAL A 224 -3.57 -0.81 11.28
C VAL A 224 -3.80 -2.32 11.34
N CYS A 225 -4.52 -2.87 10.36
CA CYS A 225 -4.78 -4.31 10.31
C CYS A 225 -3.53 -5.11 9.90
N ALA A 226 -2.71 -4.56 8.99
CA ALA A 226 -1.46 -5.21 8.59
C ALA A 226 -0.50 -5.40 9.77
N PHE A 227 -0.27 -4.35 10.58
CA PHE A 227 0.62 -4.44 11.73
C PHE A 227 0.04 -5.27 12.88
N THR A 228 -1.25 -5.16 13.17
CA THR A 228 -1.87 -6.00 14.20
C THR A 228 -1.85 -7.48 13.81
N SER A 229 -2.09 -7.81 12.54
CA SER A 229 -1.94 -9.17 12.02
C SER A 229 -0.51 -9.68 12.10
N LEU A 230 0.46 -8.83 11.73
CA LEU A 230 1.89 -9.16 11.85
C LEU A 230 2.28 -9.45 13.30
N PHE A 231 1.95 -8.56 14.23
CA PHE A 231 2.34 -8.73 15.63
C PHE A 231 1.63 -9.91 16.28
N ALA A 232 0.35 -10.14 15.98
CA ALA A 232 -0.33 -11.36 16.42
C ALA A 232 0.39 -12.63 15.94
N MET A 233 0.84 -12.64 14.68
CA MET A 233 1.62 -13.76 14.13
C MET A 233 2.99 -13.94 14.80
N LEU A 234 3.62 -12.83 15.24
CA LEU A 234 4.92 -12.87 15.93
C LEU A 234 4.81 -13.32 17.39
N ASP A 235 3.64 -13.18 18.01
CA ASP A 235 3.38 -13.55 19.40
C ASP A 235 2.85 -14.99 19.54
N VAL A 236 2.49 -15.65 18.42
CA VAL A 236 2.01 -17.02 18.44
C VAL A 236 3.18 -17.99 18.65
N GLU A 237 3.03 -18.90 19.62
CA GLU A 237 3.94 -19.98 19.91
C GLU A 237 3.21 -21.32 19.88
N ASP A 238 3.91 -22.39 19.53
CA ASP A 238 3.45 -23.79 19.62
C ASP A 238 2.07 -24.05 18.98
N VAL A 239 1.96 -23.85 17.66
CA VAL A 239 0.71 -23.97 16.92
C VAL A 239 0.40 -25.41 16.52
N GLU A 240 -0.85 -25.85 16.72
CA GLU A 240 -1.34 -27.14 16.22
C GLU A 240 -1.54 -27.09 14.70
N ARG A 241 -2.30 -26.13 14.18
CA ARG A 241 -2.44 -25.86 12.75
C ARG A 241 -1.37 -24.85 12.31
N THR A 242 -0.84 -25.03 11.12
CA THR A 242 0.05 -24.03 10.53
C THR A 242 -0.64 -22.66 10.52
N SER A 243 0.05 -21.68 11.11
CA SER A 243 -0.38 -20.28 11.04
C SER A 243 0.26 -19.59 9.84
N CYS A 244 -0.51 -18.76 9.17
CA CYS A 244 -0.07 -17.95 8.04
C CYS A 244 -0.48 -16.49 8.25
N CYS A 245 0.41 -15.56 7.94
CA CYS A 245 0.04 -14.15 7.78
C CYS A 245 0.43 -13.74 6.35
N ILE A 246 -0.53 -13.19 5.62
CA ILE A 246 -0.30 -12.67 4.27
C ILE A 246 -0.61 -11.17 4.22
N LEU A 247 0.37 -10.38 3.80
CA LEU A 247 0.22 -8.95 3.57
C LEU A 247 0.38 -8.69 2.08
N VAL A 248 -0.64 -8.12 1.46
CA VAL A 248 -0.74 -8.00 0.00
C VAL A 248 -0.81 -6.55 -0.45
N ASP A 249 -0.40 -6.33 -1.69
CA ASP A 249 -0.48 -5.08 -2.42
C ASP A 249 -1.73 -5.08 -3.33
N LYS A 250 -2.11 -3.93 -3.88
CA LYS A 250 -3.13 -3.78 -4.94
C LYS A 250 -4.59 -4.00 -4.50
N GLU A 251 -4.89 -4.00 -3.21
CA GLU A 251 -6.28 -4.10 -2.74
C GLU A 251 -7.12 -2.95 -3.28
N GLU A 252 -6.61 -1.73 -3.19
CA GLU A 252 -7.26 -0.47 -3.55
C GLU A 252 -7.66 -0.35 -5.03
N ILE A 253 -7.11 -1.21 -5.87
CA ILE A 253 -7.46 -1.31 -7.30
C ILE A 253 -8.07 -2.66 -7.67
N GLY A 254 -8.57 -3.43 -6.67
CA GLY A 254 -9.28 -4.70 -6.86
C GLY A 254 -8.38 -5.92 -6.84
N SER A 255 -7.27 -5.91 -6.12
CA SER A 255 -6.36 -7.05 -5.89
C SER A 255 -5.75 -7.65 -7.18
N VAL A 256 -5.67 -6.86 -8.24
CA VAL A 256 -5.17 -7.29 -9.56
C VAL A 256 -3.64 -7.23 -9.65
N GLY A 257 -3.07 -7.78 -10.75
CA GLY A 257 -1.63 -7.76 -11.00
C GLY A 257 -0.84 -8.79 -10.20
N ALA A 258 0.48 -8.80 -10.39
CA ALA A 258 1.37 -9.85 -9.89
C ALA A 258 1.54 -9.87 -8.37
N THR A 259 1.27 -8.76 -7.69
CA THR A 259 1.46 -8.58 -6.24
C THR A 259 0.14 -8.54 -5.47
N GLY A 260 -1.01 -8.49 -6.16
CA GLY A 260 -2.34 -8.55 -5.56
C GLY A 260 -2.77 -9.96 -5.15
N MET A 261 -3.86 -10.04 -4.39
CA MET A 261 -4.35 -11.32 -3.87
C MET A 261 -4.88 -12.26 -4.97
N HIS A 262 -5.26 -11.75 -6.14
CA HIS A 262 -5.66 -12.55 -7.29
C HIS A 262 -4.48 -13.25 -8.00
N ALA A 263 -3.24 -12.87 -7.68
CA ALA A 263 -2.06 -13.59 -8.17
C ALA A 263 -1.89 -14.95 -7.48
N HIS A 264 -1.17 -15.85 -8.13
CA HIS A 264 -0.88 -17.18 -7.58
C HIS A 264 0.20 -17.17 -6.48
N PHE A 265 0.56 -16.01 -5.94
CA PHE A 265 1.67 -15.90 -4.97
C PHE A 265 1.45 -16.76 -3.72
N LEU A 266 0.27 -16.65 -3.08
CA LEU A 266 -0.03 -17.46 -1.88
C LEU A 266 -0.07 -18.95 -2.23
N GLU A 267 -0.78 -19.31 -3.29
CA GLU A 267 -0.92 -20.71 -3.75
C GLU A 267 0.44 -21.35 -4.03
N ASN A 268 1.29 -20.66 -4.80
CA ASN A 268 2.63 -21.12 -5.10
C ASN A 268 3.51 -21.23 -3.84
N THR A 269 3.41 -20.29 -2.92
CA THR A 269 4.18 -20.33 -1.67
C THR A 269 3.74 -21.50 -0.78
N VAL A 270 2.43 -21.77 -0.70
CA VAL A 270 1.89 -22.95 0.02
C VAL A 270 2.37 -24.24 -0.63
N ALA A 271 2.42 -24.31 -1.98
CA ALA A 271 2.96 -25.46 -2.69
C ALA A 271 4.44 -25.72 -2.33
N GLU A 272 5.26 -24.68 -2.26
CA GLU A 272 6.67 -24.77 -1.86
C GLU A 272 6.82 -25.20 -0.39
N VAL A 273 5.96 -24.73 0.52
CA VAL A 273 5.93 -25.17 1.91
C VAL A 273 5.61 -26.66 2.00
N ILE A 274 4.59 -27.13 1.26
CA ILE A 274 4.23 -28.57 1.19
C ILE A 274 5.41 -29.39 0.68
N ASN A 275 6.02 -28.95 -0.42
CA ASN A 275 7.17 -29.62 -1.02
C ASN A 275 8.37 -29.70 -0.04
N SER A 276 8.59 -28.64 0.75
CA SER A 276 9.62 -28.60 1.76
C SER A 276 9.33 -29.46 3.01
N GLN A 277 8.10 -29.94 3.20
CA GLN A 277 7.74 -30.87 4.26
C GLN A 277 7.84 -32.36 3.83
N GLY A 278 7.92 -32.63 2.53
CA GLY A 278 7.98 -33.99 1.98
C GLY A 278 7.47 -34.06 0.55
N GLU A 279 6.72 -35.10 0.20
CA GLU A 279 6.18 -35.24 -1.14
C GLU A 279 5.05 -34.24 -1.43
N TYR A 280 5.27 -33.41 -2.44
CA TYR A 280 4.25 -32.55 -3.00
C TYR A 280 3.22 -33.36 -3.81
N SER A 281 1.96 -32.98 -3.73
CA SER A 281 0.96 -33.30 -4.72
C SER A 281 -0.06 -32.17 -4.85
N GLU A 282 -0.62 -31.99 -6.04
CA GLU A 282 -1.68 -31.03 -6.31
C GLU A 282 -2.89 -31.22 -5.37
N LEU A 283 -3.21 -32.46 -5.04
CA LEU A 283 -4.32 -32.76 -4.13
C LEU A 283 -4.04 -32.30 -2.69
N LYS A 284 -2.80 -32.41 -2.22
CA LYS A 284 -2.40 -31.87 -0.90
C LYS A 284 -2.58 -30.35 -0.87
N LEU A 285 -2.11 -29.64 -1.90
CA LEU A 285 -2.28 -28.20 -2.03
C LEU A 285 -3.77 -27.80 -2.00
N ARG A 286 -4.59 -28.45 -2.83
CA ARG A 286 -6.03 -28.15 -2.89
C ARG A 286 -6.73 -28.40 -1.55
N ARG A 287 -6.37 -29.46 -0.84
CA ARG A 287 -6.89 -29.74 0.52
C ARG A 287 -6.44 -28.71 1.53
N ALA A 288 -5.16 -28.32 1.52
CA ALA A 288 -4.61 -27.30 2.41
C ALA A 288 -5.39 -25.99 2.25
N LEU A 289 -5.54 -25.49 1.03
CA LEU A 289 -6.28 -24.26 0.75
C LEU A 289 -7.76 -24.37 1.13
N LYS A 290 -8.43 -25.46 0.71
CA LYS A 290 -9.86 -25.69 1.00
C LYS A 290 -10.17 -25.72 2.50
N ASN A 291 -9.31 -26.34 3.30
CA ASN A 291 -9.51 -26.53 4.73
C ASN A 291 -8.98 -25.37 5.58
N SER A 292 -8.37 -24.37 4.96
CA SER A 292 -7.89 -23.17 5.65
C SER A 292 -9.03 -22.25 6.08
N LYS A 293 -8.78 -21.52 7.16
CA LYS A 293 -9.67 -20.50 7.71
C LYS A 293 -8.92 -19.17 7.69
N MET A 294 -9.59 -18.10 7.24
CA MET A 294 -8.97 -16.80 7.10
C MET A 294 -9.79 -15.72 7.81
N LEU A 295 -9.10 -14.90 8.58
CA LEU A 295 -9.57 -13.58 8.99
C LEU A 295 -8.99 -12.57 7.99
N SER A 296 -9.84 -12.05 7.12
CA SER A 296 -9.49 -10.98 6.20
C SER A 296 -9.71 -9.66 6.94
N ALA A 297 -8.63 -9.03 7.32
CA ALA A 297 -8.66 -7.79 8.07
C ALA A 297 -8.60 -6.61 7.11
N ASP A 298 -9.38 -5.60 7.46
CA ASP A 298 -9.46 -4.31 6.79
C ASP A 298 -10.07 -3.30 7.76
N VAL A 299 -9.78 -2.01 7.63
CA VAL A 299 -10.37 -1.00 8.49
C VAL A 299 -11.85 -0.80 8.18
N ASN A 300 -12.60 -0.36 9.19
CA ASN A 300 -14.00 -0.01 9.05
C ASN A 300 -14.20 1.46 9.34
N ALA A 301 -15.10 2.11 8.60
CA ALA A 301 -15.51 3.48 8.92
C ALA A 301 -16.15 3.56 10.30
N GLY A 302 -15.53 4.29 11.23
CA GLY A 302 -16.10 4.58 12.55
C GLY A 302 -17.30 5.51 12.42
N TYR A 303 -18.36 5.25 13.23
CA TYR A 303 -19.53 6.12 13.27
C TYR A 303 -19.14 7.55 13.64
N ASP A 304 -19.43 8.48 12.73
CA ASP A 304 -19.23 9.91 12.94
C ASP A 304 -20.58 10.58 13.16
N PRO A 305 -20.83 11.18 14.35
CA PRO A 305 -22.10 11.86 14.62
C PRO A 305 -22.38 13.09 13.75
N LEU A 306 -21.34 13.68 13.13
CA LEU A 306 -21.50 14.79 12.16
C LEU A 306 -22.02 14.33 10.79
N TYR A 307 -21.94 13.02 10.52
CA TYR A 307 -22.38 12.38 9.28
C TYR A 307 -23.26 11.16 9.59
N ALA A 308 -24.10 11.27 10.62
CA ALA A 308 -24.92 10.16 11.10
C ALA A 308 -25.80 9.50 10.03
N GLU A 309 -26.23 10.28 9.04
CA GLU A 309 -27.06 9.83 7.91
C GLU A 309 -26.33 8.89 6.94
N ALA A 310 -24.99 8.85 6.99
CA ALA A 310 -24.18 7.94 6.17
C ALA A 310 -24.09 6.52 6.76
N PHE A 311 -24.59 6.29 7.99
CA PHE A 311 -24.39 5.05 8.74
C PHE A 311 -25.72 4.39 9.12
N GLU A 312 -25.77 3.06 9.03
CA GLU A 312 -26.77 2.25 9.75
C GLU A 312 -26.30 2.05 11.21
N LYS A 313 -26.83 2.84 12.13
CA LYS A 313 -26.33 2.93 13.50
C LYS A 313 -26.29 1.60 14.25
N ARG A 314 -27.18 0.64 13.92
CA ARG A 314 -27.23 -0.67 14.58
C ARG A 314 -26.08 -1.59 14.13
N SER A 315 -25.53 -1.33 12.95
CA SER A 315 -24.47 -2.14 12.32
C SER A 315 -23.17 -1.35 12.13
N ALA A 316 -23.06 -0.15 12.69
CA ALA A 316 -21.89 0.69 12.60
C ALA A 316 -20.82 0.31 13.64
N ALA A 317 -19.56 0.53 13.28
CA ALA A 317 -18.44 0.50 14.22
C ALA A 317 -18.39 1.79 15.03
N PHE A 318 -17.98 1.70 16.29
CA PHE A 318 -17.84 2.86 17.18
C PHE A 318 -16.45 2.88 17.81
N PHE A 319 -15.86 4.05 17.90
CA PHE A 319 -14.58 4.24 18.58
C PHE A 319 -14.65 3.76 20.03
N GLY A 320 -13.58 3.10 20.49
CA GLY A 320 -13.45 2.63 21.88
C GLY A 320 -14.31 1.43 22.25
N ARG A 321 -14.97 0.76 21.30
CA ARG A 321 -15.81 -0.41 21.57
C ARG A 321 -15.19 -1.76 21.19
N GLY A 322 -13.90 -1.79 20.91
CA GLY A 322 -13.15 -3.01 20.66
C GLY A 322 -13.10 -3.41 19.18
N LEU A 323 -12.88 -4.71 18.94
CA LEU A 323 -12.73 -5.28 17.61
C LEU A 323 -14.08 -5.34 16.87
N VAL A 324 -14.04 -5.06 15.57
CA VAL A 324 -15.21 -5.09 14.69
C VAL A 324 -15.18 -6.34 13.82
N PHE A 325 -16.28 -7.07 13.78
CA PHE A 325 -16.52 -8.14 12.83
C PHE A 325 -17.60 -7.75 11.83
N ASN A 326 -17.26 -7.74 10.55
CA ASN A 326 -18.23 -7.55 9.48
C ASN A 326 -18.71 -8.91 8.98
N LYS A 327 -20.01 -9.19 9.09
CA LYS A 327 -20.60 -10.37 8.47
C LYS A 327 -20.54 -10.28 6.94
N PHE A 328 -20.77 -9.08 6.41
CA PHE A 328 -20.60 -8.76 5.00
C PHE A 328 -20.20 -7.29 4.86
N THR A 329 -19.56 -6.97 3.74
CA THR A 329 -19.16 -5.60 3.36
C THR A 329 -19.89 -5.18 2.09
N GLY A 330 -19.70 -3.94 1.69
CA GLY A 330 -20.18 -3.42 0.42
C GLY A 330 -21.63 -2.96 0.41
N ALA A 331 -21.94 -2.20 -0.62
CA ALA A 331 -23.26 -1.71 -0.99
C ALA A 331 -23.79 -2.49 -2.21
N ARG A 332 -24.94 -2.10 -2.73
CA ARG A 332 -25.50 -2.64 -3.99
C ARG A 332 -25.69 -4.16 -3.99
N GLY A 333 -26.33 -4.70 -2.96
CA GLY A 333 -26.64 -6.12 -2.88
C GLY A 333 -25.42 -7.02 -2.69
N LYS A 334 -24.41 -6.56 -1.96
CA LYS A 334 -23.15 -7.26 -1.67
C LYS A 334 -22.26 -7.52 -2.91
N SER A 335 -22.47 -6.78 -4.00
CA SER A 335 -21.63 -6.92 -5.20
C SER A 335 -20.18 -6.50 -4.89
N GLY A 336 -19.23 -7.39 -5.20
CA GLY A 336 -17.80 -7.14 -4.94
C GLY A 336 -17.41 -7.13 -3.47
N SER A 337 -18.21 -7.73 -2.57
CA SER A 337 -17.95 -7.72 -1.13
C SER A 337 -17.82 -9.13 -0.55
N ASN A 338 -17.22 -9.22 0.65
CA ASN A 338 -17.18 -10.45 1.42
C ASN A 338 -18.55 -10.78 2.02
N ASP A 339 -18.85 -12.08 2.15
CA ASP A 339 -20.01 -12.60 2.89
C ASP A 339 -19.54 -13.78 3.76
N ALA A 340 -19.32 -13.53 5.05
CA ALA A 340 -18.80 -14.52 5.97
C ALA A 340 -19.79 -15.66 6.20
N ASN A 341 -19.30 -16.92 6.21
CA ASN A 341 -20.15 -18.07 6.49
C ASN A 341 -20.50 -18.19 7.97
N ALA A 342 -21.70 -18.73 8.26
CA ALA A 342 -22.25 -18.78 9.60
C ALA A 342 -21.46 -19.70 10.54
N GLU A 343 -20.91 -20.80 10.00
CA GLU A 343 -20.14 -21.78 10.77
C GLU A 343 -18.86 -21.18 11.33
N TYR A 344 -18.11 -20.46 10.49
CA TYR A 344 -16.86 -19.83 10.91
C TYR A 344 -17.10 -18.64 11.85
N LEU A 345 -18.15 -17.83 11.59
CA LEU A 345 -18.55 -16.77 12.54
C LEU A 345 -18.89 -17.34 13.92
N ALA A 346 -19.67 -18.44 13.98
CA ALA A 346 -20.01 -19.08 15.24
C ALA A 346 -18.77 -19.61 15.99
N GLU A 347 -17.77 -20.07 15.28
CA GLU A 347 -16.49 -20.50 15.85
C GLU A 347 -15.70 -19.32 16.43
N VAL A 348 -15.55 -18.24 15.66
CA VAL A 348 -14.83 -17.03 16.08
C VAL A 348 -15.48 -16.36 17.29
N PHE A 349 -16.81 -16.31 17.36
CA PHE A 349 -17.54 -15.74 18.51
C PHE A 349 -17.50 -16.60 19.77
N ARG A 350 -17.08 -17.87 19.69
CA ARG A 350 -16.93 -18.76 20.85
C ARG A 350 -15.50 -18.78 21.40
N ALA A 351 -14.53 -18.32 20.61
CA ALA A 351 -13.13 -18.22 21.01
C ALA A 351 -12.86 -16.98 21.86
#